data_ac5673031e5bc132872b17c6a9586c9c
#
_entry.id   ac5673031e5bc132872b17c6a9586c9c
#
_cell.length_a   1.000
_cell.length_b   1.000
_cell.length_c   1.000
_cell.angle_alpha   90.00
_cell.angle_beta   90.00
_cell.angle_gamma   90.00
#
_symmetry.space_group_name_H-M   'P 1'
#
loop_
_entity.id
_entity.type
_entity.pdbx_description
1 polymer ?
#
loop_
_entity_poly.entity_id
_entity_poly.type
_entity_poly.pdbx_seq_one_letter_code
_entity_poly.pdbx_strand_id
1 'polypeptide(L)'
;MFNKETYIQRRNRLKKEIGKGILLFLGNNESGMNYTDNTYHFRQDSTFLYFFGSDYAGLSALIDIDEDREIIFGDELTIDDIVWMGTQPTIREKSASVGITATAPTAQLSDYLNKAVQQGRRIHYLPPYRGEHQVTLLRLLGIAPEAQVAGASTELIRAVVGQRNYKSAEEI
;
A
#
# COMPACT_ATOMS: atom_id res chain seq x y z
N MET A 1 -2.22 -14.35 9.52
CA MET A 1 -1.02 -13.59 9.07
C MET A 1 0.09 -14.60 8.87
N PHE A 2 0.83 -14.54 7.76
CA PHE A 2 2.01 -15.37 7.52
C PHE A 2 3.20 -14.91 8.36
N ASN A 3 4.28 -15.67 8.37
CA ASN A 3 5.50 -15.24 9.01
C ASN A 3 6.14 -14.05 8.24
N LYS A 4 7.00 -13.31 8.92
CA LYS A 4 7.65 -12.11 8.38
C LYS A 4 8.44 -12.39 7.10
N GLU A 5 9.13 -13.50 7.04
CA GLU A 5 9.97 -13.93 5.94
C GLU A 5 9.19 -14.12 4.65
N THR A 6 7.94 -14.61 4.73
CA THR A 6 7.05 -14.76 3.57
C THR A 6 6.79 -13.41 2.88
N TYR A 7 6.50 -12.35 3.65
CA TYR A 7 6.28 -11.02 3.10
C TYR A 7 7.56 -10.41 2.50
N ILE A 8 8.69 -10.58 3.18
CA ILE A 8 10.00 -10.13 2.67
C ILE A 8 10.33 -10.81 1.34
N GLN A 9 10.15 -12.13 1.24
CA GLN A 9 10.42 -12.89 0.00
C GLN A 9 9.52 -12.44 -1.15
N ARG A 10 8.21 -12.22 -0.89
CA ARG A 10 7.27 -11.70 -1.90
C ARG A 10 7.70 -10.36 -2.45
N ARG A 11 8.05 -9.41 -1.58
CA ARG A 11 8.51 -8.08 -2.01
C ARG A 11 9.87 -8.13 -2.71
N ASN A 12 10.80 -8.94 -2.25
CA ASN A 12 12.10 -9.13 -2.91
C ASN A 12 11.95 -9.72 -4.32
N ARG A 13 11.05 -10.69 -4.48
CA ARG A 13 10.73 -11.23 -5.80
C ARG A 13 10.13 -10.15 -6.70
N LEU A 14 9.19 -9.36 -6.20
CA LEU A 14 8.57 -8.27 -6.93
C LEU A 14 9.59 -7.21 -7.36
N LYS A 15 10.48 -6.78 -6.46
CA LYS A 15 11.58 -5.85 -6.77
C LYS A 15 12.46 -6.39 -7.90
N LYS A 16 12.81 -7.67 -7.85
CA LYS A 16 13.65 -8.31 -8.88
C LYS A 16 12.94 -8.39 -10.23
N GLU A 17 11.64 -8.65 -10.28
CA GLU A 17 10.87 -8.75 -11.51
C GLU A 17 10.67 -7.39 -12.20
N ILE A 18 10.49 -6.31 -11.44
CA ILE A 18 10.30 -4.94 -11.97
C ILE A 18 11.64 -4.26 -12.28
N GLY A 19 12.62 -4.41 -11.42
CA GLY A 19 14.00 -3.98 -11.62
C GLY A 19 14.30 -2.52 -11.30
N LYS A 20 13.38 -1.57 -11.46
CA LYS A 20 13.58 -0.15 -11.17
C LYS A 20 12.30 0.63 -10.93
N GLY A 21 12.44 1.83 -10.33
CA GLY A 21 11.32 2.74 -10.06
C GLY A 21 10.69 2.52 -8.69
N ILE A 22 9.56 3.16 -8.49
CA ILE A 22 8.80 3.13 -7.24
C ILE A 22 7.48 2.39 -7.47
N LEU A 23 7.17 1.43 -6.61
CA LEU A 23 5.90 0.72 -6.62
C LEU A 23 5.00 1.33 -5.56
N LEU A 24 3.87 1.91 -5.98
CA LEU A 24 2.85 2.46 -5.09
C LEU A 24 1.72 1.45 -4.89
N PHE A 25 1.43 1.15 -3.63
CA PHE A 25 0.30 0.34 -3.22
C PHE A 25 -0.61 1.14 -2.29
N LEU A 26 -1.89 1.22 -2.65
CA LEU A 26 -2.91 1.86 -1.84
C LEU A 26 -3.69 0.79 -1.09
N GLY A 27 -3.72 0.90 0.23
CA GLY A 27 -4.65 0.16 1.07
C GLY A 27 -6.02 0.78 1.04
N ASN A 28 -7.03 0.01 1.45
CA ASN A 28 -8.40 0.49 1.54
C ASN A 28 -8.61 1.36 2.77
N ASN A 29 -9.58 2.27 2.67
CA ASN A 29 -10.13 2.99 3.80
C ASN A 29 -11.43 2.35 4.28
N GLU A 30 -11.87 2.69 5.49
CA GLU A 30 -13.22 2.40 5.94
C GLU A 30 -14.23 3.12 5.05
N SER A 31 -15.40 2.54 4.88
CA SER A 31 -16.48 3.09 4.06
C SER A 31 -17.75 3.19 4.89
N GLY A 32 -18.27 4.41 5.04
CA GLY A 32 -19.53 4.64 5.76
C GLY A 32 -20.72 4.04 5.02
N MET A 33 -21.66 3.46 5.78
CA MET A 33 -22.94 2.98 5.25
C MET A 33 -23.95 4.12 5.06
N ASN A 34 -24.16 4.90 6.11
CA ASN A 34 -25.13 5.99 6.16
C ASN A 34 -24.61 7.26 6.86
N TYR A 35 -23.56 7.14 7.65
CA TYR A 35 -22.78 8.25 8.21
C TYR A 35 -21.37 7.77 8.55
N THR A 36 -20.46 8.68 8.90
CA THR A 36 -19.02 8.44 8.99
C THR A 36 -18.65 7.29 9.91
N ASP A 37 -19.25 7.23 11.11
CA ASP A 37 -18.87 6.25 12.15
C ASP A 37 -19.61 4.93 12.05
N ASN A 38 -20.60 4.81 11.15
CA ASN A 38 -21.28 3.54 10.87
C ASN A 38 -20.75 2.97 9.57
N THR A 39 -19.66 2.21 9.66
CA THR A 39 -18.93 1.69 8.50
C THR A 39 -19.37 0.26 8.14
N TYR A 40 -19.20 -0.09 6.87
CA TYR A 40 -19.19 -1.49 6.46
C TYR A 40 -18.05 -2.23 7.14
N HIS A 41 -18.17 -3.56 7.25
CA HIS A 41 -17.07 -4.37 7.71
C HIS A 41 -15.82 -4.09 6.86
N PHE A 42 -14.73 -3.70 7.51
CA PHE A 42 -13.49 -3.36 6.81
C PHE A 42 -12.91 -4.58 6.09
N ARG A 43 -12.47 -4.37 4.88
CA ARG A 43 -11.70 -5.35 4.10
C ARG A 43 -10.56 -4.66 3.38
N GLN A 44 -9.37 -5.10 3.67
CA GLN A 44 -8.17 -4.58 3.02
C GLN A 44 -8.09 -5.01 1.55
N ASP A 45 -7.42 -4.21 0.72
CA ASP A 45 -7.03 -4.59 -0.63
C ASP A 45 -6.23 -5.91 -0.61
N SER A 46 -6.63 -6.84 -1.47
CA SER A 46 -6.04 -8.19 -1.47
C SER A 46 -4.57 -8.20 -1.90
N THR A 47 -4.13 -7.25 -2.74
CA THR A 47 -2.74 -7.14 -3.15
C THR A 47 -1.91 -6.51 -2.03
N PHE A 48 -2.47 -5.48 -1.37
CA PHE A 48 -1.86 -4.90 -0.18
C PHE A 48 -1.65 -5.95 0.91
N LEU A 49 -2.68 -6.74 1.20
CA LEU A 49 -2.59 -7.87 2.15
C LEU A 49 -1.52 -8.88 1.77
N TYR A 50 -1.41 -9.22 0.48
CA TYR A 50 -0.45 -10.19 -0.01
C TYR A 50 1.00 -9.76 0.20
N PHE A 51 1.33 -8.48 -0.03
CA PHE A 51 2.70 -7.97 0.07
C PHE A 51 3.05 -7.38 1.43
N PHE A 52 2.07 -6.86 2.16
CA PHE A 52 2.30 -6.09 3.40
C PHE A 52 1.64 -6.70 4.63
N GLY A 53 0.76 -7.68 4.49
CA GLY A 53 0.15 -8.42 5.60
C GLY A 53 -0.67 -7.59 6.59
N SER A 54 -0.88 -6.31 6.33
CA SER A 54 -1.54 -5.37 7.25
C SER A 54 -3.00 -5.20 6.90
N ASP A 55 -3.89 -5.65 7.79
CA ASP A 55 -5.34 -5.55 7.64
C ASP A 55 -5.89 -4.37 8.46
N TYR A 56 -5.39 -3.16 8.15
CA TYR A 56 -5.78 -1.90 8.79
C TYR A 56 -6.13 -0.87 7.72
N ALA A 57 -7.14 -0.05 8.01
CA ALA A 57 -7.56 1.02 7.11
C ALA A 57 -6.53 2.15 7.04
N GLY A 58 -6.58 2.95 5.96
CA GLY A 58 -5.83 4.20 5.84
C GLY A 58 -4.34 4.04 5.57
N LEU A 59 -3.86 2.85 5.19
CA LEU A 59 -2.46 2.62 4.89
C LEU A 59 -2.16 2.77 3.40
N SER A 60 -0.96 3.26 3.11
CA SER A 60 -0.33 3.17 1.79
C SER A 60 1.10 2.64 1.94
N ALA A 61 1.64 2.04 0.90
CA ALA A 61 3.00 1.53 0.94
C ALA A 61 3.77 1.88 -0.35
N LEU A 62 5.06 2.15 -0.19
CA LEU A 62 6.01 2.28 -1.28
C LEU A 62 7.07 1.18 -1.18
N ILE A 63 7.41 0.62 -2.34
CA ILE A 63 8.65 -0.11 -2.55
C ILE A 63 9.47 0.72 -3.53
N ASP A 64 10.49 1.39 -3.02
CA ASP A 64 11.45 2.16 -3.81
C ASP A 64 12.60 1.23 -4.19
N ILE A 65 12.59 0.76 -5.44
CA ILE A 65 13.57 -0.21 -5.93
C ILE A 65 14.93 0.45 -6.13
N ASP A 66 14.95 1.70 -6.56
CA ASP A 66 16.18 2.42 -6.90
C ASP A 66 16.99 2.76 -5.63
N GLU A 67 16.30 3.01 -4.50
CA GLU A 67 16.92 3.31 -3.20
C GLU A 67 16.91 2.10 -2.24
N ASP A 68 16.45 0.93 -2.70
CA ASP A 68 16.23 -0.28 -1.89
C ASP A 68 15.52 -0.01 -0.57
N ARG A 69 14.41 0.70 -0.64
CA ARG A 69 13.67 1.17 0.52
C ARG A 69 12.20 0.76 0.47
N GLU A 70 11.68 0.28 1.58
CA GLU A 70 10.27 -0.06 1.76
C GLU A 70 9.70 0.80 2.88
N ILE A 71 8.56 1.46 2.63
CA ILE A 71 7.96 2.41 3.58
C ILE A 71 6.46 2.15 3.65
N ILE A 72 5.91 2.07 4.86
CA ILE A 72 4.48 2.14 5.10
C ILE A 72 4.11 3.54 5.59
N PHE A 73 3.14 4.14 4.92
CA PHE A 73 2.54 5.42 5.28
C PHE A 73 1.21 5.18 5.97
N GLY A 74 1.00 5.87 7.07
CA GLY A 74 -0.22 5.83 7.84
C GLY A 74 -0.13 6.77 9.03
N ASP A 75 -1.25 7.05 9.64
CA ASP A 75 -1.31 7.95 10.79
C ASP A 75 -1.57 7.13 12.07
N GLU A 76 -0.85 7.47 13.14
CA GLU A 76 -1.05 6.84 14.45
C GLU A 76 -2.39 7.28 15.04
N LEU A 77 -2.95 6.43 15.91
CA LEU A 77 -4.17 6.73 16.60
C LEU A 77 -4.01 7.99 17.45
N THR A 78 -5.03 8.83 17.46
CA THR A 78 -5.12 9.98 18.37
C THR A 78 -5.46 9.52 19.78
N ILE A 79 -5.33 10.42 20.77
CA ILE A 79 -5.74 10.13 22.15
C ILE A 79 -7.24 9.80 22.20
N ASP A 80 -8.05 10.50 21.43
CA ASP A 80 -9.49 10.26 21.36
C ASP A 80 -9.80 8.86 20.80
N ASP A 81 -9.10 8.42 19.74
CA ASP A 81 -9.22 7.07 19.21
C ASP A 81 -8.87 6.01 20.27
N ILE A 82 -7.81 6.25 21.04
CA ILE A 82 -7.38 5.33 22.11
C ILE A 82 -8.43 5.26 23.23
N VAL A 83 -9.08 6.38 23.56
CA VAL A 83 -10.15 6.39 24.58
C VAL A 83 -11.34 5.53 24.15
N TRP A 84 -11.70 5.55 22.84
CA TRP A 84 -12.85 4.80 22.32
C TRP A 84 -12.53 3.35 21.99
N MET A 85 -11.36 3.06 21.43
CA MET A 85 -11.01 1.74 20.89
C MET A 85 -9.99 0.97 21.74
N GLY A 86 -9.42 1.61 22.79
CA GLY A 86 -8.31 1.07 23.53
C GLY A 86 -6.98 1.19 22.79
N THR A 87 -5.89 0.82 23.48
CA THR A 87 -4.54 0.85 22.89
C THR A 87 -4.42 -0.18 21.78
N GLN A 88 -3.92 0.26 20.62
CA GLN A 88 -3.60 -0.59 19.49
C GLN A 88 -2.09 -0.57 19.20
N PRO A 89 -1.53 -1.61 18.57
CA PRO A 89 -0.14 -1.55 18.12
C PRO A 89 0.09 -0.37 17.18
N THR A 90 1.22 0.30 17.35
CA THR A 90 1.64 1.40 16.47
C THR A 90 1.82 0.92 15.02
N ILE A 91 1.78 1.85 14.06
CA ILE A 91 2.08 1.53 12.65
C ILE A 91 3.49 0.95 12.53
N ARG A 92 4.43 1.45 13.31
CA ARG A 92 5.80 0.94 13.36
C ARG A 92 5.87 -0.53 13.81
N GLU A 93 5.13 -0.90 14.86
CA GLU A 93 5.08 -2.29 15.34
C GLU A 93 4.41 -3.21 14.31
N LYS A 94 3.28 -2.76 13.74
CA LYS A 94 2.58 -3.47 12.66
C LYS A 94 3.49 -3.70 11.45
N SER A 95 4.22 -2.67 11.02
CA SER A 95 5.14 -2.74 9.87
C SER A 95 6.34 -3.64 10.16
N ALA A 96 6.90 -3.58 11.37
CA ALA A 96 8.01 -4.44 11.79
C ALA A 96 7.63 -5.93 11.75
N SER A 97 6.38 -6.29 12.05
CA SER A 97 5.88 -7.67 11.99
C SER A 97 5.90 -8.28 10.59
N VAL A 98 5.95 -7.46 9.55
CA VAL A 98 6.05 -7.86 8.14
C VAL A 98 7.40 -7.50 7.50
N GLY A 99 8.36 -7.10 8.33
CA GLY A 99 9.74 -6.86 7.90
C GLY A 99 10.00 -5.47 7.31
N ILE A 100 9.13 -4.49 7.54
CA ILE A 100 9.31 -3.11 7.13
C ILE A 100 9.62 -2.27 8.36
N THR A 101 10.76 -1.58 8.36
CA THR A 101 11.21 -0.76 9.48
C THR A 101 10.96 0.74 9.29
N ALA A 102 10.76 1.18 8.05
CA ALA A 102 10.48 2.57 7.76
C ALA A 102 8.96 2.82 7.69
N THR A 103 8.53 3.77 8.50
CA THR A 103 7.14 4.27 8.52
C THR A 103 7.14 5.79 8.46
N ALA A 104 6.09 6.38 7.91
CA ALA A 104 5.92 7.82 7.85
C ALA A 104 4.41 8.19 7.92
N PRO A 105 4.08 9.41 8.39
CA PRO A 105 2.73 9.93 8.29
C PRO A 105 2.22 9.97 6.85
N THR A 106 0.91 9.76 6.67
CA THR A 106 0.25 9.76 5.36
C THR A 106 0.54 11.04 4.56
N ALA A 107 0.61 12.19 5.23
CA ALA A 107 0.90 13.47 4.60
C ALA A 107 2.24 13.52 3.85
N GLN A 108 3.23 12.74 4.27
CA GLN A 108 4.57 12.71 3.64
C GLN A 108 4.62 11.91 2.34
N LEU A 109 3.60 11.11 2.03
CA LEU A 109 3.54 10.33 0.80
C LEU A 109 3.57 11.22 -0.45
N SER A 110 2.82 12.31 -0.44
CA SER A 110 2.77 13.26 -1.56
C SER A 110 4.14 13.88 -1.84
N ASP A 111 4.84 14.33 -0.81
CA ASP A 111 6.16 14.94 -0.97
C ASP A 111 7.19 13.94 -1.51
N TYR A 112 7.13 12.69 -1.01
CA TYR A 112 8.00 11.63 -1.51
C TYR A 112 7.81 11.38 -3.01
N LEU A 113 6.56 11.23 -3.43
CA LEU A 113 6.22 10.98 -4.83
C LEU A 113 6.50 12.19 -5.74
N ASN A 114 6.20 13.40 -5.29
CA ASN A 114 6.51 14.63 -6.02
C ASN A 114 8.01 14.77 -6.29
N LYS A 115 8.85 14.51 -5.28
CA LYS A 115 10.30 14.51 -5.43
C LYS A 115 10.77 13.47 -6.45
N ALA A 116 10.21 12.28 -6.41
CA ALA A 116 10.54 11.22 -7.37
C ALA A 116 10.14 11.59 -8.80
N VAL A 117 8.96 12.18 -8.99
CA VAL A 117 8.49 12.68 -10.30
C VAL A 117 9.43 13.77 -10.83
N GLN A 118 9.82 14.74 -10.00
CA GLN A 118 10.76 15.78 -10.37
C GLN A 118 12.14 15.22 -10.80
N GLN A 119 12.52 14.08 -10.24
CA GLN A 119 13.76 13.35 -10.61
C GLN A 119 13.58 12.48 -11.86
N GLY A 120 12.41 12.47 -12.51
CA GLY A 120 12.12 11.65 -13.68
C GLY A 120 12.00 10.16 -13.36
N ARG A 121 11.79 9.79 -12.10
CA ARG A 121 11.65 8.39 -11.67
C ARG A 121 10.26 7.88 -11.98
N ARG A 122 10.17 6.64 -12.44
CA ARG A 122 8.91 6.01 -12.79
C ARG A 122 8.18 5.56 -11.52
N ILE A 123 6.90 5.91 -11.42
CA ILE A 123 6.00 5.40 -10.39
C ILE A 123 5.08 4.37 -11.03
N HIS A 124 5.12 3.15 -10.50
CA HIS A 124 4.27 2.04 -10.89
C HIS A 124 3.09 1.95 -9.92
N TYR A 125 1.88 1.83 -10.46
CA TYR A 125 0.67 1.59 -9.67
C TYR A 125 -0.24 0.59 -10.38
N LEU A 126 -1.14 -0.03 -9.62
CA LEU A 126 -2.15 -0.96 -10.12
C LEU A 126 -3.42 -0.19 -10.52
N PRO A 127 -4.22 -0.69 -11.48
CA PRO A 127 -5.46 -0.04 -11.87
C PRO A 127 -6.40 0.05 -10.64
N PRO A 128 -6.92 1.26 -10.34
CA PRO A 128 -7.80 1.46 -9.21
C PRO A 128 -9.19 0.87 -9.50
N TYR A 129 -9.78 0.19 -8.53
CA TYR A 129 -11.16 -0.32 -8.59
C TYR A 129 -12.09 0.36 -7.57
N ARG A 130 -11.55 1.19 -6.68
CA ARG A 130 -12.31 1.97 -5.69
C ARG A 130 -12.23 3.46 -6.02
N GLY A 131 -13.34 4.17 -5.84
CA GLY A 131 -13.39 5.61 -6.08
C GLY A 131 -12.41 6.40 -5.22
N GLU A 132 -12.20 5.99 -3.96
CA GLU A 132 -11.20 6.62 -3.07
C GLU A 132 -9.78 6.50 -3.61
N HIS A 133 -9.42 5.37 -4.24
CA HIS A 133 -8.12 5.19 -4.88
C HIS A 133 -7.96 6.07 -6.11
N GLN A 134 -9.05 6.28 -6.87
CA GLN A 134 -9.04 7.19 -8.02
C GLN A 134 -8.77 8.63 -7.58
N VAL A 135 -9.45 9.09 -6.51
CA VAL A 135 -9.22 10.42 -5.94
C VAL A 135 -7.79 10.54 -5.40
N THR A 136 -7.30 9.51 -4.76
CA THR A 136 -5.92 9.47 -4.21
C THR A 136 -4.87 9.54 -5.32
N LEU A 137 -5.01 8.77 -6.39
CA LEU A 137 -4.09 8.80 -7.54
C LEU A 137 -4.13 10.18 -8.25
N LEU A 138 -5.31 10.79 -8.38
CA LEU A 138 -5.41 12.15 -8.91
C LEU A 138 -4.63 13.15 -8.04
N ARG A 139 -4.77 13.06 -6.71
CA ARG A 139 -4.06 13.96 -5.78
C ARG A 139 -2.55 13.73 -5.74
N LEU A 140 -2.12 12.48 -5.77
CA LEU A 140 -0.70 12.11 -5.63
C LEU A 140 0.08 12.25 -6.93
N LEU A 141 -0.52 11.92 -8.08
CA LEU A 141 0.17 11.80 -9.37
C LEU A 141 -0.38 12.72 -10.45
N GLY A 142 -1.46 13.47 -10.17
CA GLY A 142 -2.10 14.32 -11.17
C GLY A 142 -2.77 13.59 -12.34
N ILE A 143 -3.03 12.28 -12.20
CA ILE A 143 -3.61 11.45 -13.26
C ILE A 143 -5.13 11.48 -13.15
N ALA A 144 -5.79 12.02 -14.16
CA ALA A 144 -7.25 12.06 -14.21
C ALA A 144 -7.86 10.65 -14.20
N PRO A 145 -9.03 10.43 -13.53
CA PRO A 145 -9.63 9.11 -13.38
C PRO A 145 -9.76 8.32 -14.68
N GLU A 146 -10.09 9.00 -15.77
CA GLU A 146 -10.27 8.39 -17.09
C GLU A 146 -8.96 7.79 -17.66
N ALA A 147 -7.80 8.34 -17.25
CA ALA A 147 -6.48 7.92 -17.70
C ALA A 147 -5.83 6.88 -16.78
N GLN A 148 -6.35 6.67 -15.57
CA GLN A 148 -5.68 5.87 -14.55
C GLN A 148 -5.56 4.39 -14.92
N VAL A 149 -6.56 3.81 -15.55
CA VAL A 149 -6.51 2.40 -15.98
C VAL A 149 -5.49 2.21 -17.10
N ALA A 150 -5.49 3.12 -18.09
CA ALA A 150 -4.54 3.08 -19.20
C ALA A 150 -3.10 3.39 -18.79
N GLY A 151 -2.92 4.23 -17.76
CA GLY A 151 -1.62 4.60 -17.19
C GLY A 151 -1.05 3.61 -16.19
N ALA A 152 -1.82 2.59 -15.77
CA ALA A 152 -1.36 1.59 -14.82
C ALA A 152 -0.19 0.76 -15.39
N SER A 153 0.72 0.35 -14.52
CA SER A 153 1.94 -0.36 -14.94
C SER A 153 1.64 -1.80 -15.34
N THR A 154 1.75 -2.09 -16.63
CA THR A 154 1.59 -3.46 -17.14
C THR A 154 2.61 -4.42 -16.56
N GLU A 155 3.84 -3.97 -16.32
CA GLU A 155 4.89 -4.77 -15.69
C GLU A 155 4.51 -5.14 -14.28
N LEU A 156 4.03 -4.17 -13.47
CA LEU A 156 3.57 -4.43 -12.11
C LEU A 156 2.37 -5.38 -12.08
N ILE A 157 1.39 -5.18 -12.98
CA ILE A 157 0.23 -6.08 -13.10
C ILE A 157 0.70 -7.52 -13.37
N ARG A 158 1.59 -7.73 -14.35
CA ARG A 158 2.11 -9.06 -14.69
C ARG A 158 2.86 -9.70 -13.52
N ALA A 159 3.73 -8.95 -12.84
CA ALA A 159 4.48 -9.46 -11.70
C ALA A 159 3.57 -9.85 -10.53
N VAL A 160 2.59 -9.01 -10.20
CA VAL A 160 1.62 -9.29 -9.14
C VAL A 160 0.76 -10.52 -9.48
N VAL A 161 0.21 -10.59 -10.69
CA VAL A 161 -0.59 -11.74 -11.14
C VAL A 161 0.25 -13.01 -11.16
N GLY A 162 1.47 -12.95 -11.71
CA GLY A 162 2.39 -14.08 -11.79
C GLY A 162 2.74 -14.66 -10.42
N GLN A 163 2.92 -13.80 -9.40
CA GLN A 163 3.17 -14.27 -8.04
C GLN A 163 1.92 -14.86 -7.37
N ARG A 164 0.75 -14.25 -7.55
CA ARG A 164 -0.48 -14.65 -6.86
C ARG A 164 -1.20 -15.83 -7.50
N ASN A 165 -0.91 -16.17 -8.74
CA ASN A 165 -1.50 -17.32 -9.43
C ASN A 165 -1.03 -18.67 -8.85
N TYR A 166 0.13 -18.70 -8.22
CA TYR A 166 0.67 -19.91 -7.60
C TYR A 166 0.61 -19.79 -6.09
N LYS A 167 -0.06 -20.74 -5.46
CA LYS A 167 -0.14 -20.80 -4.00
C LYS A 167 1.17 -21.32 -3.43
N SER A 168 1.65 -20.70 -2.36
CA SER A 168 2.75 -21.22 -1.57
C SER A 168 2.25 -22.29 -0.60
N ALA A 169 3.16 -23.04 0.01
CA ALA A 169 2.81 -24.06 1.00
C ALA A 169 2.05 -23.46 2.20
N GLU A 170 2.35 -22.20 2.56
CA GLU A 170 1.69 -21.49 3.66
C GLU A 170 0.27 -21.02 3.28
N GLU A 171 -0.07 -20.98 1.99
CA GLU A 171 -1.40 -20.55 1.48
C GLU A 171 -2.34 -21.75 1.25
N ILE A 172 -1.86 -23.00 1.35
CA ILE A 172 -2.62 -24.24 1.21
C ILE A 172 -3.00 -24.78 2.58
#